data_0458eb02b0f4c91d7b4287932c4e5811
#
_entry.id   0458eb02b0f4c91d7b4287932c4e5811
#
_cell.length_a   1.000
_cell.length_b   1.000
_cell.length_c   1.000
_cell.angle_alpha   90.00
_cell.angle_beta   90.00
_cell.angle_gamma   90.00
#
_symmetry.space_group_name_H-M   'P 1'
#
loop_
_entity.id
_entity.type
_entity.pdbx_description
1 polymer ?
#
loop_
_entity_poly.entity_id
_entity_poly.type
_entity_poly.pdbx_seq_one_letter_code
_entity_poly.pdbx_strand_id
1 'polypeptide(L)'
;MKLLMNWALPIALGVMPVAAAAAAVTPAERAAIVASATQAAARELKLDAARLRLMPEQLKRQSDWAFLTAKLQTPAGQRFDYAGTDRHEAAQAGAVSDLCAALLRREGAAWKLVDIAVGPTDVAWEAWATTHKAPA
;
A
#
# COMPACT_ATOMS: atom_id res chain seq x y z
N MET A 1 -14.68 66.08 -14.37
CA MET A 1 -14.77 64.77 -15.01
C MET A 1 -13.65 63.88 -14.52
N LYS A 2 -13.95 62.94 -13.64
CA LYS A 2 -12.94 62.08 -13.06
C LYS A 2 -12.99 60.73 -13.77
N LEU A 3 -11.91 60.40 -14.44
CA LEU A 3 -11.67 59.07 -14.99
C LEU A 3 -11.33 58.16 -13.83
N LEU A 4 -12.23 57.29 -13.50
CA LEU A 4 -11.91 56.16 -12.63
C LEU A 4 -11.14 55.13 -13.46
N MET A 5 -9.83 55.19 -13.32
CA MET A 5 -8.99 54.11 -13.83
C MET A 5 -9.20 52.89 -12.94
N ASN A 6 -9.94 51.95 -13.47
CA ASN A 6 -10.10 50.66 -12.84
C ASN A 6 -8.82 49.84 -13.10
N TRP A 7 -7.96 49.82 -12.13
CA TRP A 7 -6.78 48.93 -12.15
C TRP A 7 -7.23 47.54 -11.79
N ALA A 8 -7.67 46.82 -12.80
CA ALA A 8 -7.72 45.36 -12.65
C ALA A 8 -6.28 44.85 -12.71
N LEU A 9 -5.70 44.63 -11.56
CA LEU A 9 -4.47 43.87 -11.47
C LEU A 9 -4.78 42.45 -11.97
N PRO A 10 -4.08 41.97 -12.99
CA PRO A 10 -4.14 40.56 -13.29
C PRO A 10 -3.55 39.84 -12.08
N ILE A 11 -4.38 39.13 -11.35
CA ILE A 11 -3.90 38.13 -10.42
C ILE A 11 -3.25 37.09 -11.33
N ALA A 12 -1.94 37.17 -11.45
CA ALA A 12 -1.18 36.06 -11.98
C ALA A 12 -1.37 34.92 -10.98
N LEU A 13 -2.31 34.06 -11.25
CA LEU A 13 -2.36 32.74 -10.65
C LEU A 13 -1.07 32.05 -11.10
N GLY A 14 -0.03 32.20 -10.28
CA GLY A 14 1.16 31.41 -10.43
C GLY A 14 0.74 29.96 -10.33
N VAL A 15 0.70 29.28 -11.45
CA VAL A 15 0.63 27.83 -11.46
C VAL A 15 1.93 27.38 -10.80
N MET A 16 1.88 27.13 -9.50
CA MET A 16 2.97 26.44 -8.86
C MET A 16 3.04 25.05 -9.49
N PRO A 17 4.22 24.65 -10.04
CA PRO A 17 4.37 23.28 -10.41
C PRO A 17 4.12 22.47 -9.14
N VAL A 18 3.05 21.71 -9.13
CA VAL A 18 2.87 20.67 -8.14
C VAL A 18 3.99 19.69 -8.43
N ALA A 19 5.13 19.89 -7.75
CA ALA A 19 6.09 18.81 -7.65
C ALA A 19 5.27 17.60 -7.26
N ALA A 20 5.41 16.49 -8.00
CA ALA A 20 4.78 15.24 -7.64
C ALA A 20 5.43 14.73 -6.33
N ALA A 21 5.26 15.52 -5.28
CA ALA A 21 5.54 15.08 -3.94
C ALA A 21 4.65 13.89 -3.69
N ALA A 22 5.21 12.81 -3.14
CA ALA A 22 4.42 11.71 -2.62
C ALA A 22 3.29 12.33 -1.80
N ALA A 23 2.09 12.35 -2.34
CA ALA A 23 0.95 12.91 -1.65
C ALA A 23 0.78 12.14 -0.36
N ALA A 24 0.64 12.85 0.76
CA ALA A 24 0.37 12.21 2.04
C ALA A 24 -0.86 11.30 1.89
N VAL A 25 -0.71 10.05 2.30
CA VAL A 25 -1.79 9.07 2.24
C VAL A 25 -2.86 9.49 3.24
N THR A 26 -4.08 9.70 2.77
CA THR A 26 -5.20 10.02 3.65
C THR A 26 -5.56 8.78 4.50
N PRO A 27 -6.19 8.95 5.68
CA PRO A 27 -6.66 7.81 6.46
C PRO A 27 -7.60 6.88 5.69
N ALA A 28 -8.47 7.41 4.83
CA ALA A 28 -9.37 6.63 4.00
C ALA A 28 -8.62 5.81 2.94
N GLU A 29 -7.63 6.41 2.28
CA GLU A 29 -6.78 5.69 1.32
C GLU A 29 -5.96 4.61 2.00
N ARG A 30 -5.38 4.92 3.16
CA ARG A 30 -4.63 3.95 3.96
C ARG A 30 -5.50 2.74 4.30
N ALA A 31 -6.71 2.95 4.77
CA ALA A 31 -7.65 1.90 5.09
C ALA A 31 -7.99 1.05 3.86
N ALA A 32 -8.24 1.67 2.71
CA ALA A 32 -8.54 0.98 1.47
C ALA A 32 -7.36 0.13 0.96
N ILE A 33 -6.15 0.67 1.01
CA ILE A 33 -4.94 -0.05 0.60
C ILE A 33 -4.68 -1.25 1.53
N VAL A 34 -4.78 -1.05 2.83
CA VAL A 34 -4.59 -2.12 3.83
C VAL A 34 -5.66 -3.20 3.69
N ALA A 35 -6.92 -2.83 3.48
CA ALA A 35 -8.00 -3.78 3.28
C ALA A 35 -7.78 -4.64 2.01
N SER A 36 -7.38 -4.02 0.91
CA SER A 36 -7.06 -4.71 -0.34
C SER A 36 -5.89 -5.69 -0.16
N ALA A 37 -4.84 -5.26 0.50
CA ALA A 37 -3.68 -6.10 0.79
C ALA A 37 -4.02 -7.25 1.74
N THR A 38 -4.87 -7.01 2.75
CA THR A 38 -5.33 -8.04 3.69
C THR A 38 -6.10 -9.14 2.97
N GLN A 39 -7.02 -8.75 2.09
CA GLN A 39 -7.78 -9.72 1.29
C GLN A 39 -6.86 -10.52 0.35
N ALA A 40 -5.88 -9.88 -0.25
CA ALA A 40 -4.92 -10.54 -1.11
C ALA A 40 -4.04 -11.54 -0.33
N ALA A 41 -3.55 -11.16 0.84
CA ALA A 41 -2.78 -12.05 1.70
C ALA A 41 -3.62 -13.25 2.17
N ALA A 42 -4.87 -13.01 2.53
CA ALA A 42 -5.78 -14.07 2.94
C ALA A 42 -6.03 -15.06 1.78
N ARG A 43 -6.23 -14.57 0.57
CA ARG A 43 -6.37 -15.43 -0.62
C ARG A 43 -5.12 -16.26 -0.88
N GLU A 44 -3.95 -15.65 -0.75
CA GLU A 44 -2.67 -16.33 -0.90
C GLU A 44 -2.51 -17.47 0.12
N LEU A 45 -2.99 -17.25 1.34
CA LEU A 45 -2.96 -18.22 2.43
C LEU A 45 -4.19 -19.16 2.46
N LYS A 46 -5.15 -18.95 1.57
CA LYS A 46 -6.44 -19.68 1.55
C LYS A 46 -7.19 -19.61 2.87
N LEU A 47 -7.19 -18.40 3.45
CA LEU A 47 -7.88 -18.08 4.70
C LEU A 47 -9.03 -17.09 4.45
N ASP A 48 -9.98 -17.07 5.37
CA ASP A 48 -10.91 -15.95 5.48
C ASP A 48 -10.15 -14.71 5.94
N ALA A 49 -10.39 -13.58 5.28
CA ALA A 49 -9.73 -12.31 5.61
C ALA A 49 -10.01 -11.85 7.06
N ALA A 50 -11.13 -12.27 7.64
CA ALA A 50 -11.46 -12.00 9.04
C ALA A 50 -10.51 -12.66 10.05
N ARG A 51 -9.73 -13.63 9.62
CA ARG A 51 -8.74 -14.33 10.46
C ARG A 51 -7.36 -13.71 10.42
N LEU A 52 -7.16 -12.66 9.63
CA LEU A 52 -5.88 -12.03 9.38
C LEU A 52 -5.96 -10.53 9.59
N ARG A 53 -4.96 -9.98 10.22
CA ARG A 53 -4.76 -8.54 10.34
C ARG A 53 -3.39 -8.17 9.82
N LEU A 54 -3.30 -7.11 9.04
CA LEU A 54 -2.05 -6.50 8.65
C LEU A 54 -1.77 -5.29 9.52
N MET A 55 -0.60 -5.26 10.13
CA MET A 55 -0.07 -4.08 10.82
C MET A 55 0.91 -3.38 9.88
N PRO A 56 0.54 -2.27 9.25
CA PRO A 56 1.41 -1.57 8.32
C PRO A 56 2.66 -1.05 9.02
N GLU A 57 3.82 -1.32 8.42
CA GLU A 57 5.11 -0.75 8.86
C GLU A 57 5.52 0.39 7.93
N GLN A 58 5.31 0.21 6.63
CA GLN A 58 5.65 1.19 5.62
C GLN A 58 4.55 1.24 4.57
N LEU A 59 4.11 2.43 4.24
CA LEU A 59 3.18 2.66 3.15
C LEU A 59 3.66 3.85 2.34
N LYS A 60 3.98 3.60 1.09
CA LYS A 60 4.37 4.62 0.12
C LYS A 60 3.32 4.68 -0.98
N ARG A 61 2.89 5.88 -1.30
CA ARG A 61 2.02 6.14 -2.45
C ARG A 61 2.73 7.10 -3.39
N GLN A 62 2.76 6.73 -4.67
CA GLN A 62 3.26 7.60 -5.73
C GLN A 62 2.35 7.47 -6.93
N SER A 63 1.68 8.57 -7.32
CA SER A 63 0.66 8.56 -8.38
C SER A 63 -0.42 7.50 -8.10
N ASP A 64 -0.68 6.59 -9.02
CA ASP A 64 -1.66 5.52 -8.88
C ASP A 64 -1.10 4.22 -8.30
N TRP A 65 0.10 4.29 -7.72
CA TRP A 65 0.78 3.14 -7.15
C TRP A 65 0.88 3.25 -5.64
N ALA A 66 0.78 2.13 -4.96
CA ALA A 66 1.04 2.02 -3.53
C ALA A 66 1.91 0.80 -3.25
N PHE A 67 2.88 0.98 -2.37
CA PHE A 67 3.72 -0.09 -1.86
C PHE A 67 3.56 -0.17 -0.35
N LEU A 68 3.27 -1.36 0.15
CA LEU A 68 3.00 -1.62 1.56
C LEU A 68 3.90 -2.74 2.06
N THR A 69 4.55 -2.52 3.20
CA THR A 69 5.06 -3.60 4.04
C THR A 69 4.29 -3.62 5.35
N ALA A 70 3.99 -4.80 5.84
CA ALA A 70 3.17 -4.98 7.03
C ALA A 70 3.58 -6.24 7.78
N LYS A 71 3.29 -6.28 9.07
CA LYS A 71 3.35 -7.51 9.86
C LYS A 71 2.02 -8.23 9.80
N LEU A 72 2.09 -9.54 9.64
CA LEU A 72 0.92 -10.41 9.74
C LEU A 72 0.60 -10.66 11.21
N GLN A 73 -0.64 -10.43 11.57
CA GLN A 73 -1.12 -10.61 12.94
C GLN A 73 -2.45 -11.36 12.94
N THR A 74 -2.75 -11.96 14.08
CA THR A 74 -4.12 -12.43 14.39
C THR A 74 -5.04 -11.21 14.60
N PRO A 75 -6.38 -11.38 14.54
CA PRO A 75 -7.31 -10.29 14.86
C PRO A 75 -7.10 -9.68 16.26
N ALA A 76 -6.56 -10.46 17.19
CA ALA A 76 -6.21 -9.99 18.53
C ALA A 76 -4.89 -9.21 18.61
N GLY A 77 -4.18 -9.06 17.47
CA GLY A 77 -2.92 -8.33 17.42
C GLY A 77 -1.68 -9.14 17.78
N GLN A 78 -1.80 -10.44 17.91
CA GLN A 78 -0.67 -11.34 18.16
C GLN A 78 0.02 -11.70 16.84
N ARG A 79 1.28 -12.13 16.92
CA ARG A 79 2.00 -12.61 15.76
C ARG A 79 1.23 -13.76 15.09
N PHE A 80 1.10 -13.69 13.77
CA PHE A 80 0.47 -14.74 12.99
C PHE A 80 1.43 -15.92 12.83
N ASP A 81 1.01 -17.12 13.23
CA ASP A 81 1.83 -18.33 13.22
C ASP A 81 1.52 -19.26 12.04
N TYR A 82 0.71 -18.81 11.10
CA TYR A 82 0.25 -19.58 9.94
C TYR A 82 -0.58 -20.82 10.26
N ALA A 83 -1.10 -20.94 11.49
CA ALA A 83 -1.99 -22.03 11.86
C ALA A 83 -3.19 -22.13 10.93
N GLY A 84 -3.52 -23.34 10.49
CA GLY A 84 -4.60 -23.58 9.53
C GLY A 84 -4.21 -23.34 8.07
N THR A 85 -2.94 -23.06 7.77
CA THR A 85 -2.42 -22.91 6.42
C THR A 85 -1.41 -24.02 6.10
N ASP A 86 -1.09 -24.17 4.82
CA ASP A 86 -0.05 -25.09 4.35
C ASP A 86 1.37 -24.61 4.68
N ARG A 87 1.53 -23.39 5.22
CA ARG A 87 2.82 -22.80 5.63
C ARG A 87 3.14 -22.96 7.11
N HIS A 88 2.27 -23.60 7.87
CA HIS A 88 2.45 -23.71 9.32
C HIS A 88 3.74 -24.44 9.72
N GLU A 89 4.06 -25.56 9.10
CA GLU A 89 5.32 -26.28 9.35
C GLU A 89 6.54 -25.44 8.99
N ALA A 90 6.50 -24.76 7.84
CA ALA A 90 7.58 -23.88 7.42
C ALA A 90 7.77 -22.72 8.42
N ALA A 91 6.68 -22.21 8.96
CA ALA A 91 6.72 -21.15 9.97
C ALA A 91 7.37 -21.63 11.27
N GLN A 92 7.05 -22.82 11.72
CA GLN A 92 7.66 -23.42 12.90
C GLN A 92 9.15 -23.70 12.71
N ALA A 93 9.56 -24.02 11.49
CA ALA A 93 10.97 -24.21 11.13
C ALA A 93 11.73 -22.89 10.86
N GLY A 94 11.06 -21.73 10.97
CA GLY A 94 11.69 -20.44 10.70
C GLY A 94 11.88 -20.14 9.21
N ALA A 95 11.24 -20.90 8.31
CA ALA A 95 11.40 -20.77 6.87
C ALA A 95 10.46 -19.70 6.25
N VAL A 96 9.50 -19.18 7.00
CA VAL A 96 8.66 -18.04 6.62
C VAL A 96 8.65 -17.00 7.72
N SER A 97 8.58 -15.72 7.32
CA SER A 97 8.48 -14.59 8.24
C SER A 97 7.02 -14.20 8.48
N ASP A 98 6.80 -13.28 9.40
CA ASP A 98 5.51 -12.64 9.61
C ASP A 98 5.34 -11.36 8.76
N LEU A 99 6.22 -11.16 7.78
CA LEU A 99 6.18 -10.02 6.89
C LEU A 99 5.25 -10.26 5.71
N CYS A 100 4.59 -9.20 5.28
CA CYS A 100 3.86 -9.15 4.02
C CYS A 100 4.29 -7.89 3.25
N ALA A 101 4.59 -8.04 1.98
CA ALA A 101 4.80 -6.92 1.07
C ALA A 101 3.77 -6.97 -0.04
N ALA A 102 3.20 -5.83 -0.40
CA ALA A 102 2.19 -5.74 -1.44
C ALA A 102 2.44 -4.52 -2.32
N LEU A 103 2.28 -4.72 -3.62
CA LEU A 103 2.26 -3.66 -4.62
C LEU A 103 0.84 -3.57 -5.16
N LEU A 104 0.27 -2.36 -5.12
CA LEU A 104 -1.10 -2.10 -5.56
C LEU A 104 -1.11 -0.97 -6.58
N ARG A 105 -2.10 -0.99 -7.43
CA ARG A 105 -2.37 0.07 -8.39
C ARG A 105 -3.81 0.54 -8.24
N ARG A 106 -4.01 1.86 -8.27
CA ARG A 106 -5.34 2.43 -8.26
C ARG A 106 -5.96 2.34 -9.66
N GLU A 107 -7.15 1.76 -9.72
CA GLU A 107 -8.01 1.74 -10.89
C GLU A 107 -9.36 2.35 -10.51
N GLY A 108 -9.63 3.56 -11.00
CA GLY A 108 -10.79 4.34 -10.55
C GLY A 108 -10.67 4.67 -9.06
N ALA A 109 -11.67 4.27 -8.27
CA ALA A 109 -11.70 4.46 -6.81
C ALA A 109 -11.14 3.26 -6.03
N ALA A 110 -10.77 2.17 -6.71
CA ALA A 110 -10.35 0.92 -6.08
C ALA A 110 -8.83 0.73 -6.16
N TRP A 111 -8.25 0.17 -5.11
CA TRP A 111 -6.87 -0.29 -5.11
C TRP A 111 -6.81 -1.76 -5.45
N LYS A 112 -6.13 -2.09 -6.53
CA LYS A 112 -5.98 -3.45 -7.05
C LYS A 112 -4.60 -4.00 -6.75
N LEU A 113 -4.55 -5.25 -6.33
CA LEU A 113 -3.26 -5.93 -6.14
C LEU A 113 -2.57 -6.15 -7.48
N VAL A 114 -1.28 -5.82 -7.53
CA VAL A 114 -0.38 -6.12 -8.65
C VAL A 114 0.53 -7.29 -8.31
N ASP A 115 1.12 -7.26 -7.12
CA ASP A 115 2.00 -8.34 -6.65
C ASP A 115 1.97 -8.40 -5.12
N ILE A 116 2.28 -9.58 -4.58
CA ILE A 116 2.32 -9.80 -3.14
C ILE A 116 3.37 -10.85 -2.78
N ALA A 117 4.02 -10.63 -1.65
CA ALA A 117 4.89 -11.61 -1.00
C ALA A 117 4.43 -11.79 0.44
N VAL A 118 4.04 -13.01 0.79
CA VAL A 118 3.58 -13.38 2.13
C VAL A 118 4.61 -14.28 2.78
N GLY A 119 5.19 -13.83 3.88
CA GLY A 119 6.19 -14.57 4.63
C GLY A 119 7.57 -14.63 3.99
N PRO A 120 8.00 -13.61 3.21
CA PRO A 120 9.34 -13.66 2.62
C PRO A 120 10.42 -13.57 3.71
N THR A 121 11.54 -14.22 3.46
CA THR A 121 12.74 -14.14 4.31
C THR A 121 13.83 -13.25 3.71
N ASP A 122 13.57 -12.71 2.53
CA ASP A 122 14.42 -11.76 1.81
C ASP A 122 13.58 -10.62 1.24
N VAL A 123 14.22 -9.74 0.46
CA VAL A 123 13.54 -8.61 -0.22
C VAL A 123 12.91 -9.06 -1.55
N ALA A 124 11.95 -9.96 -1.47
CA ALA A 124 11.29 -10.56 -2.64
C ALA A 124 10.67 -9.52 -3.60
N TRP A 125 10.43 -8.30 -3.12
CA TRP A 125 9.86 -7.18 -3.87
C TRP A 125 10.88 -6.30 -4.58
N GLU A 126 12.17 -6.60 -4.48
CA GLU A 126 13.24 -5.73 -4.99
C GLU A 126 13.09 -5.42 -6.48
N ALA A 127 12.65 -6.38 -7.27
CA ALA A 127 12.50 -6.23 -8.71
C ALA A 127 11.12 -5.72 -9.16
N TRP A 128 10.19 -5.48 -8.25
CA TRP A 128 8.81 -5.18 -8.62
C TRP A 128 8.65 -3.87 -9.40
N ALA A 129 9.41 -2.83 -9.03
CA ALA A 129 9.36 -1.56 -9.75
C ALA A 129 9.71 -1.75 -11.23
N THR A 130 10.75 -2.52 -11.51
CA THR A 130 11.17 -2.82 -12.89
C THR A 130 10.21 -3.78 -13.59
N THR A 131 9.82 -4.86 -12.91
CA THR A 131 8.95 -5.91 -13.48
C THR A 131 7.58 -5.37 -13.87
N HIS A 132 7.00 -4.51 -13.02
CA HIS A 132 5.65 -3.98 -13.22
C HIS A 132 5.63 -2.55 -13.76
N LYS A 133 6.79 -1.97 -14.05
CA LYS A 133 6.92 -0.56 -14.49
C LYS A 133 6.30 0.41 -13.49
N ALA A 134 6.43 0.11 -12.22
CA ALA A 134 6.02 0.97 -11.14
C ALA A 134 7.11 2.02 -10.84
N PRO A 135 6.76 3.14 -10.18
CA PRO A 135 7.76 4.09 -9.70
C PRO A 135 8.74 3.42 -8.73
N ALA A 136 10.01 3.84 -8.80
CA ALA A 136 11.07 3.31 -7.92
C ALA A 136 10.94 3.88 -6.50
#